data_2ba154bf0863c473d09dad00b72769b1
#
_entry.id   2ba154bf0863c473d09dad00b72769b1
#
_cell.length_a   1.000
_cell.length_b   1.000
_cell.length_c   1.000
_cell.angle_alpha   90.00
_cell.angle_beta   90.00
_cell.angle_gamma   90.00
#
_symmetry.space_group_name_H-M   'P 1'
#
loop_
_entity.id
_entity.type
_entity.pdbx_description
1 polymer ?
#
loop_
_entity_poly.entity_id
_entity_poly.type
_entity_poly.pdbx_seq_one_letter_code
_entity_poly.pdbx_strand_id
1 'polypeptide(L)'
;MRILGILLCCLILGLSTVAFAEQPTTVFSKVVATKNMQGEIPEIDGLRYTNLQKSVNGILNSKVKDLLAQVGGSGTVSYEVKLNRPSLVGILLKATNGGRTAYQAVNLDMTTGNEFSLSLIHI
;
A
#
# COMPACT_ATOMS: atom_id res chain seq x y z
N MET A 1 5.08 -21.86 -40.82
CA MET A 1 3.95 -20.93 -40.82
C MET A 1 3.49 -20.63 -39.42
N ARG A 2 2.94 -21.63 -38.77
CA ARG A 2 2.44 -21.44 -37.42
C ARG A 2 3.51 -21.03 -36.41
N ILE A 3 4.72 -21.49 -36.64
CA ILE A 3 5.84 -21.17 -35.79
C ILE A 3 6.15 -19.69 -35.85
N LEU A 4 5.99 -19.09 -37.02
CA LEU A 4 6.20 -17.65 -37.18
C LEU A 4 5.20 -16.85 -36.38
N GLY A 5 3.96 -17.30 -36.35
CA GLY A 5 2.96 -16.62 -35.53
C GLY A 5 3.28 -16.66 -34.06
N ILE A 6 3.82 -17.77 -33.60
CA ILE A 6 4.21 -17.90 -32.21
C ILE A 6 5.37 -16.97 -31.89
N LEU A 7 6.32 -16.86 -32.79
CA LEU A 7 7.43 -15.93 -32.58
C LEU A 7 6.97 -14.49 -32.50
N LEU A 8 5.99 -14.14 -33.31
CA LEU A 8 5.42 -12.81 -33.25
C LEU A 8 4.80 -12.55 -31.88
N CYS A 9 4.11 -13.50 -31.34
CA CYS A 9 3.54 -13.36 -30.01
C CYS A 9 4.61 -13.13 -28.96
N CYS A 10 5.73 -13.83 -29.08
CA CYS A 10 6.83 -13.62 -28.16
C CYS A 10 7.40 -12.20 -28.24
N LEU A 11 7.47 -11.66 -29.44
CA LEU A 11 7.93 -10.29 -29.64
C LEU A 11 6.98 -9.30 -28.97
N ILE A 12 5.69 -9.53 -29.09
CA ILE A 12 4.71 -8.69 -28.45
C ILE A 12 4.87 -8.75 -26.94
N LEU A 13 5.13 -9.92 -26.40
CA LEU A 13 5.39 -10.05 -24.97
C LEU A 13 6.65 -9.30 -24.57
N GLY A 14 7.65 -9.27 -25.45
CA GLY A 14 8.82 -8.47 -25.18
C GLY A 14 8.52 -6.99 -25.03
N LEU A 15 7.54 -6.49 -25.76
CA LEU A 15 7.16 -5.10 -25.65
C LEU A 15 6.56 -4.77 -24.27
N SER A 16 5.97 -5.75 -23.60
CA SER A 16 5.42 -5.51 -22.29
C SER A 16 6.48 -5.16 -21.25
N THR A 17 7.74 -5.44 -21.53
CA THR A 17 8.81 -5.05 -20.62
C THR A 17 8.92 -3.54 -20.47
N VAL A 18 8.47 -2.79 -21.43
CA VAL A 18 8.43 -1.33 -21.33
C VAL A 18 7.55 -0.87 -20.18
N ALA A 19 6.53 -1.64 -19.87
CA ALA A 19 5.61 -1.31 -18.80
C ALA A 19 6.25 -1.44 -17.40
N PHE A 20 7.38 -2.11 -17.28
CA PHE A 20 8.02 -2.29 -15.98
C PHE A 20 8.42 -0.98 -15.32
N ALA A 21 8.77 0.02 -16.12
CA ALA A 21 9.14 1.33 -15.60
C ALA A 21 7.97 2.04 -14.91
N GLU A 22 6.75 1.63 -15.23
CA GLU A 22 5.54 2.28 -14.74
C GLU A 22 4.70 1.36 -13.85
N GLN A 23 5.29 0.27 -13.37
CA GLN A 23 4.54 -0.63 -12.52
C GLN A 23 4.16 0.04 -11.21
N PRO A 24 2.91 -0.17 -10.76
CA PRO A 24 2.51 0.33 -9.47
C PRO A 24 3.27 -0.36 -8.34
N THR A 25 3.27 0.28 -7.19
CA THR A 25 3.88 -0.26 -5.99
C THR A 25 3.13 -1.51 -5.54
N THR A 26 3.86 -2.52 -5.10
CA THR A 26 3.25 -3.73 -4.60
C THR A 26 2.86 -3.56 -3.13
N VAL A 27 1.57 -3.71 -2.87
CA VAL A 27 1.03 -3.64 -1.52
C VAL A 27 0.51 -5.02 -1.15
N PHE A 28 1.04 -5.57 -0.07
CA PHE A 28 0.65 -6.87 0.43
C PHE A 28 -0.19 -6.74 1.68
N SER A 29 -1.07 -7.72 1.88
CA SER A 29 -1.80 -7.84 3.13
C SER A 29 -0.98 -8.62 4.13
N LYS A 30 -0.75 -8.04 5.29
CA LYS A 30 -0.15 -8.73 6.42
C LYS A 30 -1.25 -9.08 7.39
N VAL A 31 -1.47 -10.37 7.60
CA VAL A 31 -2.48 -10.83 8.54
C VAL A 31 -1.95 -10.64 9.96
N VAL A 32 -2.76 -10.01 10.80
CA VAL A 32 -2.43 -9.81 12.21
C VAL A 32 -3.48 -10.48 13.07
N ALA A 33 -3.02 -11.12 14.13
CA ALA A 33 -3.89 -11.82 15.08
C ALA A 33 -3.24 -11.78 16.45
N THR A 34 -3.20 -10.58 17.03
CA THR A 34 -2.67 -10.36 18.36
C THR A 34 -3.82 -10.18 19.33
N LYS A 35 -3.48 -10.06 20.62
CA LYS A 35 -4.48 -9.83 21.64
C LYS A 35 -5.32 -8.57 21.39
N ASN A 36 -4.71 -7.55 20.84
CA ASN A 36 -5.36 -6.25 20.68
C ASN A 36 -5.72 -5.91 19.23
N MET A 37 -5.24 -6.67 18.26
CA MET A 37 -5.44 -6.32 16.86
C MET A 37 -5.63 -7.58 16.04
N GLN A 38 -6.70 -7.61 15.26
CA GLN A 38 -6.98 -8.68 14.30
C GLN A 38 -7.27 -8.05 12.94
N GLY A 39 -7.09 -8.83 11.90
CA GLY A 39 -7.41 -8.42 10.54
C GLY A 39 -6.20 -8.34 9.65
N GLU A 40 -6.18 -7.37 8.77
CA GLU A 40 -5.12 -7.21 7.79
C GLU A 40 -4.64 -5.78 7.76
N ILE A 41 -3.34 -5.60 7.68
CA ILE A 41 -2.71 -4.30 7.51
C ILE A 41 -1.91 -4.29 6.21
N PRO A 42 -1.75 -3.13 5.57
CA PRO A 42 -0.97 -3.04 4.34
C PRO A 42 0.52 -3.05 4.66
N GLU A 43 1.27 -3.69 3.78
CA GLU A 43 2.72 -3.69 3.86
C GLU A 43 3.27 -3.54 2.45
N ILE A 44 4.25 -2.68 2.28
CA ILE A 44 4.89 -2.45 1.00
C ILE A 44 6.17 -3.26 0.94
N ASP A 45 6.34 -3.98 -0.16
CA ASP A 45 7.49 -4.86 -0.36
C ASP A 45 7.97 -4.75 -1.80
N GLY A 46 9.16 -5.26 -2.03
CA GLY A 46 9.73 -5.29 -3.37
C GLY A 46 10.29 -3.97 -3.85
N LEU A 47 10.49 -3.02 -2.97
CA LEU A 47 11.11 -1.76 -3.34
C LEU A 47 12.61 -1.93 -3.54
N ARG A 48 13.15 -1.15 -4.47
CA ARG A 48 14.56 -1.17 -4.80
C ARG A 48 15.44 -0.76 -3.62
N TYR A 49 14.98 0.19 -2.82
CA TYR A 49 15.74 0.71 -1.70
C TYR A 49 15.14 0.24 -0.38
N THR A 50 15.94 -0.50 0.37
CA THR A 50 15.49 -1.07 1.65
C THR A 50 15.11 0.00 2.65
N ASN A 51 15.87 1.09 2.71
CA ASN A 51 15.59 2.17 3.64
C ASN A 51 14.26 2.86 3.33
N LEU A 52 13.96 3.03 2.05
CA LEU A 52 12.69 3.58 1.62
C LEU A 52 11.54 2.67 2.05
N GLN A 53 11.70 1.38 1.83
CA GLN A 53 10.71 0.39 2.20
C GLN A 53 10.44 0.40 3.72
N LYS A 54 11.49 0.44 4.51
CA LYS A 54 11.35 0.52 5.97
C LYS A 54 10.64 1.80 6.41
N SER A 55 10.95 2.90 5.76
CA SER A 55 10.35 4.19 6.09
C SER A 55 8.85 4.18 5.86
N VAL A 56 8.41 3.74 4.67
CA VAL A 56 6.98 3.73 4.36
C VAL A 56 6.22 2.72 5.21
N ASN A 57 6.81 1.56 5.48
CA ASN A 57 6.16 0.57 6.35
C ASN A 57 6.09 1.06 7.79
N GLY A 58 7.08 1.82 8.24
CA GLY A 58 7.05 2.46 9.55
C GLY A 58 5.90 3.44 9.68
N ILE A 59 5.68 4.23 8.63
CA ILE A 59 4.55 5.16 8.60
C ILE A 59 3.23 4.40 8.68
N LEU A 60 3.08 3.35 7.88
CA LEU A 60 1.85 2.55 7.89
C LEU A 60 1.57 1.94 9.25
N ASN A 61 2.58 1.36 9.89
CA ASN A 61 2.44 0.78 11.22
C ASN A 61 2.06 1.82 12.26
N SER A 62 2.67 2.98 12.19
CA SER A 62 2.36 4.09 13.10
C SER A 62 0.92 4.55 12.94
N LYS A 63 0.45 4.68 11.69
CA LYS A 63 -0.92 5.09 11.41
C LYS A 63 -1.93 4.05 11.89
N VAL A 64 -1.62 2.77 11.76
CA VAL A 64 -2.48 1.70 12.28
C VAL A 64 -2.61 1.81 13.79
N LYS A 65 -1.52 2.05 14.50
CA LYS A 65 -1.56 2.22 15.96
C LYS A 65 -2.38 3.42 16.37
N ASP A 66 -2.20 4.54 15.67
CA ASP A 66 -2.98 5.74 15.96
C ASP A 66 -4.47 5.50 15.73
N LEU A 67 -4.79 4.77 14.66
CA LEU A 67 -6.16 4.46 14.32
C LEU A 67 -6.81 3.56 15.38
N LEU A 68 -6.09 2.55 15.85
CA LEU A 68 -6.59 1.69 16.93
C LEU A 68 -6.86 2.48 18.20
N ALA A 69 -6.00 3.44 18.51
CA ALA A 69 -6.20 4.30 19.68
C ALA A 69 -7.52 5.05 19.60
N GLN A 70 -7.97 5.41 18.41
CA GLN A 70 -9.23 6.12 18.21
C GLN A 70 -10.44 5.26 18.51
N VAL A 71 -10.30 3.94 18.46
CA VAL A 71 -11.40 3.02 18.75
C VAL A 71 -11.20 2.28 20.09
N GLY A 72 -10.33 2.78 20.94
CA GLY A 72 -10.14 2.25 22.28
C GLY A 72 -8.90 1.39 22.49
N GLY A 73 -8.00 1.36 21.52
CA GLY A 73 -6.72 0.67 21.65
C GLY A 73 -6.71 -0.78 21.19
N SER A 74 -7.85 -1.30 20.78
CA SER A 74 -7.95 -2.67 20.23
C SER A 74 -9.07 -2.72 19.21
N GLY A 75 -9.04 -3.72 18.34
CA GLY A 75 -10.10 -3.88 17.34
C GLY A 75 -9.65 -4.63 16.11
N THR A 76 -10.52 -4.63 15.11
CA THR A 76 -10.26 -5.23 13.80
C THR A 76 -9.82 -4.14 12.84
N VAL A 77 -8.76 -4.42 12.09
CA VAL A 77 -8.20 -3.48 11.11
C VAL A 77 -8.36 -4.03 9.70
N SER A 78 -8.55 -3.14 8.77
CA SER A 78 -8.59 -3.45 7.35
C SER A 78 -8.10 -2.24 6.57
N TYR A 79 -7.91 -2.41 5.27
CA TYR A 79 -7.46 -1.32 4.44
C TYR A 79 -7.96 -1.47 3.01
N GLU A 80 -7.90 -0.37 2.28
CA GLU A 80 -8.21 -0.35 0.87
C GLU A 80 -7.20 0.54 0.16
N VAL A 81 -6.63 0.05 -0.94
CA VAL A 81 -5.71 0.84 -1.75
C VAL A 81 -6.55 1.71 -2.68
N LYS A 82 -6.49 3.01 -2.49
CA LYS A 82 -7.26 3.97 -3.27
C LYS A 82 -6.50 4.51 -4.45
N LEU A 83 -5.19 4.59 -4.35
CA LEU A 83 -4.32 5.09 -5.40
C LEU A 83 -3.02 4.32 -5.36
N ASN A 84 -2.60 3.81 -6.50
CA ASN A 84 -1.34 3.07 -6.57
C ASN A 84 -0.60 3.45 -7.85
N ARG A 85 0.34 4.35 -7.70
CA ARG A 85 1.22 4.80 -8.77
C ARG A 85 2.67 4.61 -8.35
N PRO A 86 3.61 4.58 -9.30
CA PRO A 86 5.02 4.37 -8.93
C PRO A 86 5.55 5.37 -7.92
N SER A 87 5.07 6.60 -7.94
CA SER A 87 5.56 7.66 -7.07
C SER A 87 4.63 7.98 -5.90
N LEU A 88 3.40 7.46 -5.90
CA LEU A 88 2.41 7.85 -4.90
C LEU A 88 1.45 6.70 -4.62
N VAL A 89 1.33 6.36 -3.35
CA VAL A 89 0.40 5.32 -2.90
C VAL A 89 -0.55 5.94 -1.88
N GLY A 90 -1.83 5.79 -2.11
CA GLY A 90 -2.87 6.22 -1.19
C GLY A 90 -3.63 5.04 -0.64
N ILE A 91 -3.70 4.93 0.67
CA ILE A 91 -4.34 3.82 1.37
C ILE A 91 -5.33 4.36 2.39
N LEU A 92 -6.51 3.78 2.42
CA LEU A 92 -7.49 4.08 3.47
C LEU A 92 -7.48 2.95 4.48
N LEU A 93 -7.11 3.28 5.71
CA LEU A 93 -7.13 2.35 6.82
C LEU A 93 -8.46 2.45 7.56
N LYS A 94 -8.92 1.34 8.08
CA LYS A 94 -10.15 1.28 8.86
C LYS A 94 -9.92 0.44 10.11
N ALA A 95 -10.41 0.92 11.24
CA ALA A 95 -10.42 0.14 12.48
C ALA A 95 -11.82 0.13 13.05
N THR A 96 -12.22 -1.02 13.57
CA THR A 96 -13.54 -1.22 14.14
C THR A 96 -13.42 -1.91 15.49
N ASN A 97 -14.13 -1.41 16.48
CA ASN A 97 -14.19 -2.02 17.80
C ASN A 97 -15.63 -1.87 18.33
N GLY A 98 -16.39 -2.96 18.25
CA GLY A 98 -17.79 -2.92 18.60
C GLY A 98 -18.55 -1.95 17.72
N GLY A 99 -19.20 -0.98 18.33
CA GLY A 99 -19.93 0.05 17.59
C GLY A 99 -19.08 1.22 17.10
N ARG A 100 -17.78 1.20 17.34
CA ARG A 100 -16.87 2.28 16.94
C ARG A 100 -16.18 1.94 15.64
N THR A 101 -16.11 2.91 14.75
CA THR A 101 -15.37 2.77 13.50
C THR A 101 -14.58 4.05 13.25
N ALA A 102 -13.33 3.92 12.88
CA ALA A 102 -12.48 5.04 12.54
C ALA A 102 -11.76 4.77 11.23
N TYR A 103 -11.46 5.82 10.50
CA TYR A 103 -10.77 5.77 9.23
C TYR A 103 -9.55 6.68 9.26
N GLN A 104 -8.52 6.28 8.55
CA GLN A 104 -7.31 7.07 8.42
C GLN A 104 -6.78 6.94 6.99
N ALA A 105 -6.70 8.05 6.30
CA ALA A 105 -6.09 8.09 4.98
C ALA A 105 -4.58 8.28 5.14
N VAL A 106 -3.82 7.51 4.37
CA VAL A 106 -2.37 7.59 4.37
C VAL A 106 -1.91 7.72 2.92
N ASN A 107 -1.20 8.79 2.62
CA ASN A 107 -0.66 9.03 1.29
C ASN A 107 0.86 9.02 1.39
N LEU A 108 1.49 8.11 0.66
CA LEU A 108 2.92 7.88 0.76
C LEU A 108 3.61 8.37 -0.51
N ASP A 109 4.64 9.19 -0.32
CA ASP A 109 5.54 9.58 -1.38
C ASP A 109 6.58 8.49 -1.56
N MET A 110 6.47 7.74 -2.62
CA MET A 110 7.36 6.61 -2.88
C MET A 110 8.74 7.04 -3.39
N THR A 111 8.93 8.33 -3.60
CA THR A 111 10.22 8.87 -3.98
C THR A 111 11.08 9.21 -2.75
N THR A 112 10.46 9.80 -1.75
CA THR A 112 11.17 10.26 -0.55
C THR A 112 10.99 9.35 0.65
N GLY A 113 9.95 8.51 0.65
CA GLY A 113 9.61 7.68 1.80
C GLY A 113 8.86 8.42 2.89
N ASN A 114 8.33 9.58 2.58
CA ASN A 114 7.59 10.41 3.53
C ASN A 114 6.10 10.35 3.24
N GLU A 115 5.32 10.79 4.22
CA GLU A 115 3.89 10.88 4.07
C GLU A 115 3.52 12.25 3.50
N PHE A 116 2.56 12.24 2.56
CA PHE A 116 1.93 13.47 2.12
C PHE A 116 0.82 13.86 3.08
N SER A 117 0.82 15.10 3.50
CA SER A 117 -0.30 15.62 4.26
C SER A 117 -1.37 16.14 3.31
N LEU A 118 -2.60 15.66 3.47
CA LEU A 118 -3.73 16.13 2.67
C LEU A 118 -4.00 17.62 2.86
N SER A 119 -3.65 18.16 4.00
CA SER A 119 -3.84 19.58 4.28
C SER A 119 -3.04 20.45 3.32
N LEU A 120 -1.94 19.95 2.78
CA LEU A 120 -1.16 20.69 1.80
C LEU A 120 -1.83 20.72 0.43
N ILE A 121 -2.69 19.78 0.15
CA ILE A 121 -3.37 19.68 -1.14
C ILE A 121 -4.54 20.65 -1.23
N HIS A 122 -5.11 20.99 -0.10
CA HIS A 122 -6.26 21.90 -0.03
C HIS A 122 -5.91 23.37 -0.26
N ILE A 123 -4.67 23.67 -0.30
CA ILE A 123 -4.23 25.03 -0.56
C ILE A 123 -4.16 25.26 -2.05
#